data_631bcd98caf69e4ba79899ceb59528f0
#
_entry.id   631bcd98caf69e4ba79899ceb59528f0
#
_cell.length_a   1.000
_cell.length_b   1.000
_cell.length_c   1.000
_cell.angle_alpha   90.00
_cell.angle_beta   90.00
_cell.angle_gamma   90.00
#
_symmetry.space_group_name_H-M   'P 1'
#
loop_
_entity.id
_entity.type
_entity.pdbx_description
1 polymer ?
#
loop_
_entity_poly.entity_id
_entity_poly.type
_entity_poly.pdbx_seq_one_letter_code
_entity_poly.pdbx_strand_id
1 'polypeptide(L)'
;LYNIKIITDSGCDIPVKAKLKNVEILGFYITTEDGKSYEERYDITNKKYYKILESCTNIPKTAHITMMRYGEKIEALVRDGATDIIIVTINKGASATYDAAVMAKTIFFDENPDSKVNIEVLDSNAYSVAYGWPVMQADKMIEEGHTPQQIISYLKSEFARTQILLSAYTLKFMKKSGRISAAAAFAGELMGLKPIIVMDHGDTTVVQKVRGDKMVIPALIRQFKERTNDPKHYIIGYTDEEYGKELYSACEKELGVPPMLAIELGSAVATNAGNHSIGIMYYTGE
;
A
#
# COMPACT_ATOMS: atom_id res chain seq x y z
N LEU A 1 10.21 18.89 -23.82
CA LEU A 1 10.72 18.14 -22.66
C LEU A 1 9.54 17.89 -21.71
N TYR A 2 9.34 16.66 -21.26
CA TYR A 2 8.32 16.32 -20.26
C TYR A 2 8.78 16.78 -18.87
N ASN A 3 7.88 17.35 -18.09
CA ASN A 3 8.02 17.53 -16.65
C ASN A 3 6.93 16.69 -15.97
N ILE A 4 7.24 15.42 -15.77
CA ILE A 4 6.30 14.42 -15.25
C ILE A 4 6.32 14.44 -13.74
N LYS A 5 5.15 14.48 -13.11
CA LYS A 5 4.98 14.33 -11.67
C LYS A 5 4.00 13.20 -11.35
N ILE A 6 4.28 12.50 -10.26
CA ILE A 6 3.39 11.48 -9.73
C ILE A 6 2.80 11.99 -8.42
N ILE A 7 1.49 11.85 -8.25
CA ILE A 7 0.83 12.02 -6.96
C ILE A 7 0.37 10.64 -6.51
N THR A 8 0.66 10.27 -5.27
CA THR A 8 0.12 9.03 -4.68
C THR A 8 -0.35 9.29 -3.25
N ASP A 9 -1.01 8.32 -2.64
CA ASP A 9 -1.45 8.39 -1.25
C ASP A 9 -0.52 7.60 -0.31
N SER A 10 -0.58 7.87 0.99
CA SER A 10 0.31 7.27 1.98
C SER A 10 0.12 5.77 2.20
N GLY A 11 -1.00 5.20 1.73
CA GLY A 11 -1.21 3.75 1.74
C GLY A 11 -0.24 2.97 0.85
N CYS A 12 0.59 3.66 0.05
CA CYS A 12 1.68 3.06 -0.74
C CYS A 12 2.83 2.49 0.10
N ASP A 13 2.91 2.84 1.37
CA ASP A 13 3.96 2.43 2.32
C ASP A 13 5.41 2.63 1.82
N ILE A 14 5.61 3.57 0.89
CA ILE A 14 6.95 3.99 0.48
C ILE A 14 7.69 4.51 1.71
N PRO A 15 8.90 4.01 2.02
CA PRO A 15 9.64 4.45 3.20
C PRO A 15 9.81 5.98 3.26
N VAL A 16 9.60 6.59 4.43
CA VAL A 16 9.73 8.05 4.62
C VAL A 16 11.13 8.56 4.21
N LYS A 17 12.16 7.72 4.35
CA LYS A 17 13.54 8.04 3.96
C LYS A 17 13.84 7.87 2.46
N ALA A 18 12.87 7.37 1.67
CA ALA A 18 13.05 7.26 0.23
C ALA A 18 13.20 8.65 -0.39
N LYS A 19 14.26 8.81 -1.20
CA LYS A 19 14.56 10.08 -1.88
C LYS A 19 13.88 10.06 -3.25
N LEU A 20 12.63 10.52 -3.30
CA LEU A 20 11.86 10.65 -4.53
C LEU A 20 11.91 12.11 -4.98
N LYS A 21 12.09 12.35 -6.29
CA LYS A 21 12.21 13.69 -6.87
C LYS A 21 10.93 14.15 -7.58
N ASN A 22 10.18 13.19 -8.09
CA ASN A 22 9.02 13.47 -8.92
C ASN A 22 7.72 12.91 -8.33
N VAL A 23 7.74 12.45 -7.07
CA VAL A 23 6.59 11.83 -6.42
C VAL A 23 6.17 12.65 -5.19
N GLU A 24 4.91 13.05 -5.18
CA GLU A 24 4.23 13.69 -4.06
C GLU A 24 3.33 12.67 -3.37
N ILE A 25 3.46 12.53 -2.05
CA ILE A 25 2.65 11.58 -1.28
C ILE A 25 1.69 12.36 -0.39
N LEU A 26 0.38 12.17 -0.59
CA LEU A 26 -0.66 12.74 0.25
C LEU A 26 -0.97 11.80 1.42
N GLY A 27 -0.89 12.30 2.65
CA GLY A 27 -1.17 11.50 3.85
C GLY A 27 -2.66 11.26 4.05
N PHE A 28 -3.04 10.03 4.40
CA PHE A 28 -4.36 9.76 4.96
C PHE A 28 -4.49 10.42 6.33
N TYR A 29 -5.69 10.87 6.69
CA TYR A 29 -5.96 11.26 8.07
C TYR A 29 -6.43 10.06 8.88
N ILE A 30 -5.90 9.95 10.10
CA ILE A 30 -6.27 8.90 11.04
C ILE A 30 -6.75 9.54 12.32
N THR A 31 -8.00 9.27 12.68
CA THR A 31 -8.60 9.75 13.92
C THR A 31 -8.60 8.63 14.96
N THR A 32 -7.93 8.86 16.06
CA THR A 32 -7.80 7.93 17.19
C THR A 32 -9.01 8.00 18.12
N GLU A 33 -9.13 7.04 19.03
CA GLU A 33 -10.28 6.90 19.95
C GLU A 33 -10.47 8.12 20.86
N ASP A 34 -9.38 8.83 21.19
CA ASP A 34 -9.39 10.07 21.99
C ASP A 34 -9.76 11.32 21.15
N GLY A 35 -10.16 11.13 19.88
CA GLY A 35 -10.60 12.18 18.99
C GLY A 35 -9.47 12.97 18.31
N LYS A 36 -8.20 12.63 18.55
CA LYS A 36 -7.08 13.26 17.86
C LYS A 36 -6.98 12.75 16.45
N SER A 37 -6.70 13.67 15.52
CA SER A 37 -6.49 13.38 14.12
C SER A 37 -5.04 13.65 13.73
N TYR A 38 -4.46 12.74 12.96
CA TYR A 38 -3.08 12.80 12.50
C TYR A 38 -3.03 12.60 10.98
N GLU A 39 -2.25 13.42 10.31
CA GLU A 39 -1.87 13.13 8.93
C GLU A 39 -0.72 12.11 8.94
N GLU A 40 -0.98 10.95 8.34
CA GLU A 40 0.01 9.87 8.23
C GLU A 40 1.29 10.37 7.57
N ARG A 41 2.45 9.91 8.04
CA ARG A 41 3.81 10.28 7.62
C ARG A 41 4.29 11.64 8.14
N TYR A 42 3.39 12.60 8.40
CA TYR A 42 3.75 13.98 8.74
C TYR A 42 3.60 14.27 10.23
N ASP A 43 2.49 13.86 10.84
CA ASP A 43 2.19 14.18 12.25
C ASP A 43 2.59 13.07 13.22
N ILE A 44 2.72 11.84 12.73
CA ILE A 44 2.97 10.67 13.59
C ILE A 44 3.89 9.66 12.91
N THR A 45 4.82 9.08 13.69
CA THR A 45 5.65 7.96 13.23
C THR A 45 4.91 6.62 13.41
N ASN A 46 5.22 5.63 12.56
CA ASN A 46 4.63 4.30 12.66
C ASN A 46 4.80 3.70 14.07
N LYS A 47 5.99 3.77 14.65
CA LYS A 47 6.28 3.27 15.99
C LYS A 47 5.41 3.90 17.09
N LYS A 48 5.12 5.21 16.98
CA LYS A 48 4.23 5.90 17.92
C LYS A 48 2.78 5.48 17.70
N TYR A 49 2.39 5.33 16.44
CA TYR A 49 1.04 4.91 16.08
C TYR A 49 0.73 3.47 16.51
N TYR A 50 1.68 2.53 16.35
CA TYR A 50 1.48 1.14 16.77
C TYR A 50 1.19 1.02 18.29
N LYS A 51 1.81 1.86 19.11
CA LYS A 51 1.50 1.91 20.54
C LYS A 51 0.06 2.37 20.82
N ILE A 52 -0.43 3.33 20.03
CA ILE A 52 -1.84 3.75 20.12
C ILE A 52 -2.74 2.60 19.69
N LEU A 53 -2.42 1.94 18.58
CA LEU A 53 -3.19 0.81 18.06
C LEU A 53 -3.24 -0.36 19.03
N GLU A 54 -2.14 -0.65 19.72
CA GLU A 54 -2.06 -1.71 20.73
C GLU A 54 -2.98 -1.43 21.94
N SER A 55 -3.05 -0.18 22.38
CA SER A 55 -3.82 0.22 23.56
C SER A 55 -5.29 0.55 23.29
N CYS A 56 -5.72 0.69 22.02
CA CYS A 56 -7.06 1.13 21.69
C CYS A 56 -8.12 0.02 21.88
N THR A 57 -9.29 0.40 22.38
CA THR A 57 -10.47 -0.47 22.47
C THR A 57 -11.21 -0.50 21.14
N ASN A 58 -11.42 0.69 20.55
CA ASN A 58 -12.02 0.86 19.24
C ASN A 58 -10.94 1.16 18.21
N ILE A 59 -11.08 0.56 17.03
CA ILE A 59 -10.13 0.80 15.96
C ILE A 59 -10.19 2.28 15.53
N PRO A 60 -9.05 2.93 15.29
CA PRO A 60 -9.00 4.26 14.70
C PRO A 60 -9.72 4.33 13.35
N LYS A 61 -10.17 5.50 12.98
CA LYS A 61 -10.84 5.75 11.70
C LYS A 61 -9.87 6.37 10.71
N THR A 62 -9.82 5.83 9.49
CA THR A 62 -9.05 6.41 8.38
C THR A 62 -9.98 7.22 7.48
N ALA A 63 -9.54 8.39 7.03
CA ALA A 63 -10.23 9.21 6.04
C ALA A 63 -9.43 9.21 4.73
N HIS A 64 -10.15 9.05 3.60
CA HIS A 64 -9.56 9.12 2.26
C HIS A 64 -9.03 10.51 1.93
N ILE A 65 -8.16 10.61 0.93
CA ILE A 65 -7.70 11.90 0.40
C ILE A 65 -8.88 12.58 -0.31
N THR A 66 -9.18 13.80 0.08
CA THR A 66 -10.31 14.55 -0.49
C THR A 66 -10.00 15.11 -1.88
N MET A 67 -11.04 15.33 -2.68
CA MET A 67 -10.90 15.99 -3.99
C MET A 67 -10.23 17.37 -3.89
N MET A 68 -10.50 18.12 -2.82
CA MET A 68 -9.89 19.45 -2.59
C MET A 68 -8.35 19.32 -2.43
N ARG A 69 -7.86 18.36 -1.66
CA ARG A 69 -6.42 18.14 -1.49
C ARG A 69 -5.74 17.71 -2.80
N TYR A 70 -6.40 16.90 -3.61
CA TYR A 70 -5.91 16.59 -4.95
C TYR A 70 -5.91 17.82 -5.86
N GLY A 71 -6.97 18.62 -5.85
CA GLY A 71 -7.06 19.86 -6.63
C GLY A 71 -5.92 20.84 -6.29
N GLU A 72 -5.74 21.14 -5.02
CA GLU A 72 -4.65 21.99 -4.53
C GLU A 72 -3.25 21.49 -4.98
N LYS A 73 -3.04 20.16 -4.94
CA LYS A 73 -1.77 19.57 -5.39
C LYS A 73 -1.61 19.63 -6.90
N ILE A 74 -2.65 19.36 -7.68
CA ILE A 74 -2.65 19.49 -9.14
C ILE A 74 -2.30 20.93 -9.54
N GLU A 75 -3.00 21.92 -8.98
CA GLU A 75 -2.75 23.34 -9.26
C GLU A 75 -1.31 23.76 -8.92
N ALA A 76 -0.80 23.31 -7.78
CA ALA A 76 0.57 23.59 -7.37
C ALA A 76 1.58 23.03 -8.39
N LEU A 77 1.43 21.76 -8.79
CA LEU A 77 2.31 21.13 -9.77
C LEU A 77 2.24 21.77 -11.16
N VAL A 78 1.04 22.14 -11.60
CA VAL A 78 0.87 22.85 -12.88
C VAL A 78 1.51 24.23 -12.83
N ARG A 79 1.35 24.99 -11.76
CA ARG A 79 2.04 26.27 -11.55
C ARG A 79 3.56 26.11 -11.55
N ASP A 80 4.09 25.00 -11.04
CA ASP A 80 5.51 24.66 -11.04
C ASP A 80 5.97 24.07 -12.39
N GLY A 81 5.11 24.09 -13.42
CA GLY A 81 5.44 23.75 -14.80
C GLY A 81 5.34 22.26 -15.12
N ALA A 82 4.59 21.46 -14.36
CA ALA A 82 4.32 20.07 -14.73
C ALA A 82 3.57 20.01 -16.07
N THR A 83 4.04 19.18 -16.98
CA THR A 83 3.39 18.90 -18.28
C THR A 83 2.50 17.68 -18.21
N ASP A 84 2.82 16.74 -17.33
CA ASP A 84 2.13 15.47 -17.16
C ASP A 84 2.06 15.12 -15.65
N ILE A 85 0.87 14.78 -15.18
CA ILE A 85 0.62 14.36 -13.82
C ILE A 85 -0.01 12.97 -13.84
N ILE A 86 0.62 12.01 -13.18
CA ILE A 86 0.11 10.64 -13.02
C ILE A 86 -0.33 10.49 -11.56
N ILE A 87 -1.61 10.28 -11.32
CA ILE A 87 -2.13 10.05 -9.97
C ILE A 87 -2.33 8.55 -9.78
N VAL A 88 -1.65 7.97 -8.81
CA VAL A 88 -1.74 6.55 -8.47
C VAL A 88 -2.39 6.42 -7.10
N THR A 89 -3.49 5.69 -7.01
CA THR A 89 -4.22 5.53 -5.76
C THR A 89 -4.23 4.10 -5.26
N ILE A 90 -4.42 3.94 -3.96
CA ILE A 90 -4.79 2.65 -3.38
C ILE A 90 -6.05 2.11 -4.07
N ASN A 91 -6.25 0.77 -4.03
CA ASN A 91 -7.44 0.11 -4.55
C ASN A 91 -8.74 0.86 -4.26
N LYS A 92 -9.48 1.20 -5.31
CA LYS A 92 -10.77 1.92 -5.23
C LYS A 92 -11.85 1.14 -4.46
N GLY A 93 -11.77 -0.19 -4.43
CA GLY A 93 -12.70 -1.02 -3.66
C GLY A 93 -12.54 -0.85 -2.13
N ALA A 94 -11.41 -0.33 -1.66
CA ALA A 94 -11.12 -0.13 -0.24
C ALA A 94 -11.23 1.33 0.22
N SER A 95 -11.16 2.29 -0.72
CA SER A 95 -11.11 3.72 -0.40
C SER A 95 -11.73 4.58 -1.50
N ALA A 96 -12.45 5.63 -1.13
CA ALA A 96 -12.97 6.63 -2.07
C ALA A 96 -11.86 7.56 -2.64
N THR A 97 -10.60 7.28 -2.38
CA THR A 97 -9.45 8.09 -2.81
C THR A 97 -9.37 8.20 -4.34
N TYR A 98 -9.63 7.10 -5.06
CA TYR A 98 -9.66 7.09 -6.52
C TYR A 98 -10.74 8.04 -7.08
N ASP A 99 -11.97 7.92 -6.58
CA ASP A 99 -13.08 8.75 -7.06
C ASP A 99 -12.84 10.23 -6.75
N ALA A 100 -12.23 10.53 -5.60
CA ALA A 100 -11.84 11.89 -5.23
C ALA A 100 -10.78 12.47 -6.19
N ALA A 101 -9.79 11.66 -6.61
CA ALA A 101 -8.77 12.06 -7.58
C ALA A 101 -9.38 12.32 -8.98
N VAL A 102 -10.30 11.45 -9.43
CA VAL A 102 -11.02 11.61 -10.70
C VAL A 102 -11.85 12.89 -10.68
N MET A 103 -12.58 13.15 -9.57
CA MET A 103 -13.37 14.37 -9.42
C MET A 103 -12.48 15.62 -9.43
N ALA A 104 -11.35 15.61 -8.73
CA ALA A 104 -10.41 16.72 -8.72
C ALA A 104 -9.87 17.03 -10.14
N LYS A 105 -9.53 16.00 -10.92
CA LYS A 105 -9.14 16.15 -12.33
C LYS A 105 -10.24 16.82 -13.14
N THR A 106 -11.50 16.38 -12.98
CA THR A 106 -12.64 16.94 -13.71
C THR A 106 -12.81 18.43 -13.39
N ILE A 107 -12.87 18.78 -12.11
CA ILE A 107 -13.01 20.18 -11.65
C ILE A 107 -11.84 21.02 -12.16
N PHE A 108 -10.60 20.52 -12.10
CA PHE A 108 -9.46 21.26 -12.60
C PHE A 108 -9.60 21.67 -14.07
N PHE A 109 -10.07 20.78 -14.94
CA PHE A 109 -10.25 21.10 -16.37
C PHE A 109 -11.50 21.97 -16.61
N ASP A 110 -12.55 21.85 -15.81
CA ASP A 110 -13.71 22.73 -15.89
C ASP A 110 -13.34 24.19 -15.54
N GLU A 111 -12.46 24.37 -14.56
CA GLU A 111 -11.96 25.68 -14.13
C GLU A 111 -10.81 26.21 -15.00
N ASN A 112 -10.08 25.32 -15.69
CA ASN A 112 -8.92 25.66 -16.51
C ASN A 112 -9.02 25.05 -17.93
N PRO A 113 -10.02 25.45 -18.75
CA PRO A 113 -10.31 24.82 -20.05
C PRO A 113 -9.15 24.93 -21.07
N ASP A 114 -8.29 25.92 -20.94
CA ASP A 114 -7.14 26.15 -21.81
C ASP A 114 -5.86 25.45 -21.35
N SER A 115 -5.88 24.76 -20.23
CA SER A 115 -4.72 24.04 -19.69
C SER A 115 -4.27 22.94 -20.65
N LYS A 116 -2.95 22.83 -20.83
CA LYS A 116 -2.32 21.82 -21.70
C LYS A 116 -1.68 20.66 -20.91
N VAL A 117 -1.83 20.64 -19.59
CA VAL A 117 -1.34 19.55 -18.75
C VAL A 117 -2.09 18.26 -19.07
N ASN A 118 -1.40 17.14 -19.09
CA ASN A 118 -2.03 15.83 -19.13
C ASN A 118 -2.17 15.30 -17.71
N ILE A 119 -3.35 14.82 -17.33
CA ILE A 119 -3.58 14.21 -16.01
C ILE A 119 -4.17 12.82 -16.23
N GLU A 120 -3.47 11.78 -15.75
CA GLU A 120 -3.96 10.41 -15.76
C GLU A 120 -4.18 9.95 -14.31
N VAL A 121 -5.31 9.29 -14.03
CA VAL A 121 -5.63 8.73 -12.72
C VAL A 121 -5.67 7.21 -12.84
N LEU A 122 -4.84 6.53 -12.06
CA LEU A 122 -4.69 5.08 -12.07
C LEU A 122 -5.16 4.50 -10.73
N ASP A 123 -6.15 3.61 -10.79
CA ASP A 123 -6.42 2.69 -9.69
C ASP A 123 -5.36 1.58 -9.71
N SER A 124 -4.61 1.45 -8.63
CA SER A 124 -3.60 0.38 -8.55
C SER A 124 -4.21 -1.01 -8.40
N ASN A 125 -5.48 -1.12 -8.02
CA ASN A 125 -6.10 -2.36 -7.56
C ASN A 125 -5.29 -3.10 -6.47
N ALA A 126 -4.39 -2.41 -5.80
CA ALA A 126 -3.40 -2.97 -4.89
C ALA A 126 -3.36 -2.21 -3.55
N TYR A 127 -2.54 -2.71 -2.65
CA TYR A 127 -2.31 -2.17 -1.31
C TYR A 127 -0.83 -2.07 -1.03
N SER A 128 -0.46 -1.13 -0.15
CA SER A 128 0.91 -1.05 0.39
C SER A 128 1.98 -1.02 -0.71
N VAL A 129 3.08 -1.72 -0.51
CA VAL A 129 4.20 -1.76 -1.46
C VAL A 129 3.88 -2.44 -2.79
N ALA A 130 2.75 -3.13 -2.93
CA ALA A 130 2.36 -3.70 -4.21
C ALA A 130 2.10 -2.61 -5.26
N TYR A 131 1.75 -1.37 -4.84
CA TYR A 131 1.78 -0.22 -5.74
C TYR A 131 2.87 0.80 -5.39
N GLY A 132 3.30 0.85 -4.14
CA GLY A 132 4.37 1.75 -3.72
C GLY A 132 5.71 1.45 -4.39
N TRP A 133 6.07 0.18 -4.54
CA TRP A 133 7.31 -0.20 -5.23
C TRP A 133 7.30 0.19 -6.71
N PRO A 134 6.27 -0.12 -7.51
CA PRO A 134 6.18 0.39 -8.87
C PRO A 134 6.26 1.92 -8.98
N VAL A 135 5.66 2.66 -8.05
CA VAL A 135 5.77 4.13 -8.02
C VAL A 135 7.22 4.58 -7.77
N MET A 136 7.96 3.91 -6.88
CA MET A 136 9.39 4.20 -6.68
C MET A 136 10.24 3.92 -7.94
N GLN A 137 9.92 2.88 -8.69
CA GLN A 137 10.60 2.60 -9.97
C GLN A 137 10.20 3.61 -11.05
N ALA A 138 8.93 4.03 -11.09
CA ALA A 138 8.46 5.07 -12.00
C ALA A 138 9.17 6.42 -11.77
N ASP A 139 9.49 6.79 -10.52
CA ASP A 139 10.32 7.97 -10.22
C ASP A 139 11.69 7.90 -10.89
N LYS A 140 12.34 6.73 -10.86
CA LYS A 140 13.62 6.50 -11.56
C LYS A 140 13.47 6.57 -13.08
N MET A 141 12.40 5.99 -13.63
CA MET A 141 12.11 6.07 -15.06
C MET A 141 11.93 7.51 -15.52
N ILE A 142 11.32 8.39 -14.69
CA ILE A 142 11.24 9.83 -14.98
C ILE A 142 12.64 10.45 -15.07
N GLU A 143 13.51 10.14 -14.10
CA GLU A 143 14.90 10.63 -14.12
C GLU A 143 15.72 10.10 -15.31
N GLU A 144 15.41 8.91 -15.79
CA GLU A 144 16.01 8.29 -16.98
C GLU A 144 15.44 8.83 -18.29
N GLY A 145 14.41 9.69 -18.26
CA GLY A 145 13.83 10.36 -19.40
C GLY A 145 12.77 9.57 -20.17
N HIS A 146 12.14 8.59 -19.54
CA HIS A 146 11.01 7.89 -20.14
C HIS A 146 9.80 8.80 -20.37
N THR A 147 9.01 8.48 -21.39
CA THR A 147 7.78 9.23 -21.70
C THR A 147 6.65 8.91 -20.71
N PRO A 148 5.65 9.81 -20.55
CA PRO A 148 4.49 9.54 -19.71
C PRO A 148 3.79 8.22 -20.05
N GLN A 149 3.65 7.89 -21.34
CA GLN A 149 3.01 6.66 -21.81
C GLN A 149 3.79 5.41 -21.41
N GLN A 150 5.13 5.45 -21.47
CA GLN A 150 5.97 4.34 -21.03
C GLN A 150 5.81 4.10 -19.54
N ILE A 151 5.77 5.18 -18.73
CA ILE A 151 5.59 5.10 -17.28
C ILE A 151 4.20 4.56 -16.92
N ILE A 152 3.14 5.06 -17.57
CA ILE A 152 1.77 4.58 -17.36
C ILE A 152 1.65 3.10 -17.73
N SER A 153 2.23 2.69 -18.87
CA SER A 153 2.23 1.29 -19.31
C SER A 153 2.97 0.39 -18.33
N TYR A 154 4.14 0.83 -17.83
CA TYR A 154 4.89 0.14 -16.80
C TYR A 154 4.05 -0.03 -15.52
N LEU A 155 3.49 1.06 -14.99
CA LEU A 155 2.67 1.00 -13.76
C LEU A 155 1.49 0.04 -13.91
N LYS A 156 0.74 0.11 -15.03
CA LYS A 156 -0.39 -0.79 -15.29
C LYS A 156 0.05 -2.26 -15.36
N SER A 157 1.17 -2.55 -16.00
CA SER A 157 1.75 -3.90 -16.07
C SER A 157 2.17 -4.41 -14.68
N GLU A 158 2.83 -3.58 -13.88
CA GLU A 158 3.24 -3.96 -12.53
C GLU A 158 2.04 -4.24 -11.62
N PHE A 159 1.01 -3.38 -11.67
CA PHE A 159 -0.19 -3.58 -10.86
C PHE A 159 -0.93 -4.88 -11.22
N ALA A 160 -0.90 -5.28 -12.50
CA ALA A 160 -1.55 -6.49 -12.98
C ALA A 160 -0.88 -7.79 -12.51
N ARG A 161 0.37 -7.75 -12.08
CA ARG A 161 1.15 -8.94 -11.71
C ARG A 161 1.62 -8.99 -10.26
N THR A 162 1.31 -7.97 -9.45
CA THR A 162 1.68 -7.97 -8.04
C THR A 162 0.59 -8.54 -7.16
N GLN A 163 0.98 -9.38 -6.21
CA GLN A 163 0.11 -9.91 -5.16
C GLN A 163 0.77 -9.76 -3.78
N ILE A 164 -0.04 -9.86 -2.74
CA ILE A 164 0.43 -9.88 -1.35
C ILE A 164 -0.10 -11.13 -0.67
N LEU A 165 0.79 -11.87 -0.02
CA LEU A 165 0.44 -12.82 1.03
C LEU A 165 0.48 -12.10 2.37
N LEU A 166 -0.59 -12.20 3.14
CA LEU A 166 -0.77 -11.53 4.42
C LEU A 166 -1.21 -12.53 5.48
N SER A 167 -0.67 -12.39 6.69
CA SER A 167 -1.20 -13.02 7.89
C SER A 167 -1.07 -12.09 9.08
N ALA A 168 -1.87 -12.34 10.11
CA ALA A 168 -1.79 -11.63 11.37
C ALA A 168 -1.89 -12.60 12.55
N TYR A 169 -1.16 -12.28 13.61
CA TYR A 169 -1.22 -13.05 14.86
C TYR A 169 -2.47 -12.75 15.67
N THR A 170 -3.15 -11.62 15.39
CA THR A 170 -4.49 -11.29 15.90
C THR A 170 -5.35 -10.71 14.77
N LEU A 171 -6.59 -11.17 14.69
CA LEU A 171 -7.51 -10.77 13.60
C LEU A 171 -8.48 -9.65 14.01
N LYS A 172 -8.37 -9.13 15.23
CA LYS A 172 -9.29 -8.11 15.78
C LYS A 172 -9.48 -6.94 14.82
N PHE A 173 -8.38 -6.39 14.31
CA PHE A 173 -8.40 -5.21 13.45
C PHE A 173 -8.88 -5.55 12.03
N MET A 174 -8.35 -6.61 11.43
CA MET A 174 -8.76 -7.07 10.10
C MET A 174 -10.26 -7.30 10.01
N LYS A 175 -10.85 -7.96 11.02
CA LYS A 175 -12.29 -8.24 11.08
C LYS A 175 -13.12 -6.97 11.23
N LYS A 176 -12.70 -6.06 12.12
CA LYS A 176 -13.45 -4.83 12.40
C LYS A 176 -13.36 -3.81 11.27
N SER A 177 -12.26 -3.77 10.51
CA SER A 177 -12.05 -2.81 9.46
C SER A 177 -12.95 -3.03 8.24
N GLY A 178 -13.29 -4.28 7.93
CA GLY A 178 -14.07 -4.68 6.77
C GLY A 178 -13.35 -4.54 5.41
N ARG A 179 -12.07 -4.14 5.38
CA ARG A 179 -11.28 -4.00 4.13
C ARG A 179 -10.61 -5.29 3.71
N ILE A 180 -10.50 -6.24 4.63
CA ILE A 180 -9.97 -7.59 4.37
C ILE A 180 -11.12 -8.58 4.54
N SER A 181 -11.93 -8.74 3.49
CA SER A 181 -13.16 -9.54 3.53
C SER A 181 -12.90 -10.99 3.92
N ALA A 182 -11.79 -11.58 3.47
CA ALA A 182 -11.37 -12.93 3.85
C ALA A 182 -11.16 -13.08 5.37
N ALA A 183 -10.60 -12.07 6.04
CA ALA A 183 -10.45 -12.07 7.50
C ALA A 183 -11.79 -11.88 8.22
N ALA A 184 -12.68 -11.05 7.69
CA ALA A 184 -14.01 -10.83 8.26
C ALA A 184 -14.86 -12.12 8.24
N ALA A 185 -14.75 -12.90 7.17
CA ALA A 185 -15.45 -14.19 7.00
C ALA A 185 -14.79 -15.36 7.76
N PHE A 186 -13.57 -15.18 8.29
CA PHE A 186 -12.81 -16.26 8.91
C PHE A 186 -13.30 -16.59 10.32
N ALA A 187 -13.84 -17.79 10.52
CA ALA A 187 -14.41 -18.27 11.78
C ALA A 187 -13.46 -19.10 12.65
N GLY A 188 -12.21 -19.30 12.22
CA GLY A 188 -11.27 -20.24 12.85
C GLY A 188 -10.46 -19.68 14.03
N GLU A 189 -10.59 -18.41 14.39
CA GLU A 189 -9.79 -17.76 15.42
C GLU A 189 -9.96 -18.39 16.81
N LEU A 190 -11.19 -18.72 17.19
CA LEU A 190 -11.52 -19.40 18.45
C LEU A 190 -10.82 -20.77 18.61
N MET A 191 -10.36 -21.36 17.50
CA MET A 191 -9.64 -22.63 17.47
C MET A 191 -8.11 -22.46 17.42
N GLY A 192 -7.59 -21.25 17.61
CA GLY A 192 -6.17 -20.93 17.46
C GLY A 192 -5.66 -21.03 16.02
N LEU A 193 -6.55 -20.98 15.05
CA LEU A 193 -6.20 -20.98 13.63
C LEU A 193 -5.84 -19.56 13.16
N LYS A 194 -4.83 -19.48 12.30
CA LYS A 194 -4.37 -18.25 11.62
C LYS A 194 -4.56 -18.42 10.12
N PRO A 195 -5.22 -17.47 9.44
CA PRO A 195 -5.35 -17.51 7.99
C PRO A 195 -4.08 -17.01 7.31
N ILE A 196 -3.73 -17.64 6.21
CA ILE A 196 -2.86 -17.06 5.19
C ILE A 196 -3.78 -16.53 4.10
N ILE A 197 -3.70 -15.23 3.85
CA ILE A 197 -4.60 -14.50 2.95
C ILE A 197 -3.79 -14.04 1.75
N VAL A 198 -4.29 -14.30 0.57
CA VAL A 198 -3.83 -13.65 -0.68
C VAL A 198 -4.66 -12.39 -0.90
N MET A 199 -3.99 -11.31 -1.24
CA MET A 199 -4.59 -10.08 -1.77
C MET A 199 -4.21 -10.00 -3.25
N ASP A 200 -5.22 -10.02 -4.11
CA ASP A 200 -5.09 -10.07 -5.56
C ASP A 200 -6.10 -9.13 -6.21
N HIS A 201 -5.63 -8.13 -6.93
CA HIS A 201 -6.47 -7.13 -7.62
C HIS A 201 -7.59 -6.54 -6.74
N GLY A 202 -7.27 -6.26 -5.48
CA GLY A 202 -8.21 -5.73 -4.50
C GLY A 202 -9.04 -6.78 -3.77
N ASP A 203 -9.16 -7.98 -4.29
CA ASP A 203 -9.84 -9.10 -3.65
C ASP A 203 -8.96 -9.78 -2.59
N THR A 204 -9.61 -10.43 -1.64
CA THR A 204 -8.91 -11.17 -0.57
C THR A 204 -9.46 -12.58 -0.44
N THR A 205 -8.56 -13.57 -0.34
CA THR A 205 -8.94 -15.00 -0.23
C THR A 205 -8.06 -15.70 0.80
N VAL A 206 -8.69 -16.52 1.69
CA VAL A 206 -7.95 -17.41 2.58
C VAL A 206 -7.45 -18.61 1.76
N VAL A 207 -6.14 -18.69 1.58
CA VAL A 207 -5.50 -19.77 0.80
C VAL A 207 -4.99 -20.91 1.65
N GLN A 208 -4.78 -20.65 2.96
CA GLN A 208 -4.38 -21.67 3.92
C GLN A 208 -4.80 -21.26 5.33
N LYS A 209 -4.98 -22.27 6.18
CA LYS A 209 -5.19 -22.12 7.63
C LYS A 209 -4.11 -22.91 8.36
N VAL A 210 -3.45 -22.28 9.33
CA VAL A 210 -2.44 -22.92 10.16
C VAL A 210 -2.83 -22.82 11.63
N ARG A 211 -2.36 -23.72 12.46
CA ARG A 211 -2.61 -23.70 13.90
C ARG A 211 -1.34 -23.28 14.65
N GLY A 212 -1.48 -22.24 15.46
CA GLY A 212 -0.39 -21.69 16.28
C GLY A 212 0.55 -20.74 15.52
N ASP A 213 1.14 -19.83 16.25
CA ASP A 213 1.91 -18.71 15.70
C ASP A 213 3.18 -19.16 14.95
N LYS A 214 3.84 -20.19 15.45
CA LYS A 214 5.07 -20.74 14.82
C LYS A 214 4.87 -21.30 13.41
N MET A 215 3.63 -21.56 13.01
CA MET A 215 3.30 -22.09 11.68
C MET A 215 3.04 -21.00 10.63
N VAL A 216 2.91 -19.73 11.05
CA VAL A 216 2.55 -18.63 10.15
C VAL A 216 3.65 -18.35 9.13
N ILE A 217 4.88 -18.10 9.58
CA ILE A 217 6.01 -17.79 8.69
C ILE A 217 6.32 -18.93 7.72
N PRO A 218 6.45 -20.21 8.16
CA PRO A 218 6.64 -21.33 7.25
C PRO A 218 5.54 -21.46 6.20
N ALA A 219 4.30 -21.18 6.57
CA ALA A 219 3.17 -21.23 5.64
C ALA A 219 3.18 -20.07 4.63
N LEU A 220 3.50 -18.86 5.06
CA LEU A 220 3.69 -17.72 4.16
C LEU A 220 4.76 -18.01 3.10
N ILE A 221 5.93 -18.50 3.51
CA ILE A 221 7.03 -18.81 2.60
C ILE A 221 6.65 -19.93 1.63
N ARG A 222 5.95 -20.98 2.11
CA ARG A 222 5.46 -22.06 1.24
C ARG A 222 4.48 -21.52 0.21
N GLN A 223 3.46 -20.75 0.62
CA GLN A 223 2.49 -20.15 -0.28
C GLN A 223 3.13 -19.18 -1.28
N PHE A 224 4.16 -18.46 -0.86
CA PHE A 224 4.96 -17.63 -1.74
C PHE A 224 5.66 -18.47 -2.82
N LYS A 225 6.41 -19.53 -2.43
CA LYS A 225 7.10 -20.43 -3.38
C LYS A 225 6.16 -21.08 -4.40
N GLU A 226 4.93 -21.39 -3.99
CA GLU A 226 3.93 -22.01 -4.85
C GLU A 226 3.31 -21.04 -5.86
N ARG A 227 3.38 -19.73 -5.61
CA ARG A 227 2.65 -18.71 -6.38
C ARG A 227 3.53 -17.82 -7.23
N THR A 228 4.77 -17.61 -6.83
CA THR A 228 5.70 -16.75 -7.56
C THR A 228 6.44 -17.53 -8.65
N ASN A 229 6.67 -16.86 -9.78
CA ASN A 229 7.60 -17.33 -10.79
C ASN A 229 9.01 -16.76 -10.59
N ASP A 230 9.15 -15.79 -9.68
CA ASP A 230 10.40 -15.11 -9.40
C ASP A 230 10.66 -15.03 -7.89
N PRO A 231 11.19 -16.10 -7.28
CA PRO A 231 11.43 -16.14 -5.85
C PRO A 231 12.57 -15.22 -5.37
N LYS A 232 13.24 -14.52 -6.27
CA LYS A 232 14.31 -13.57 -5.93
C LYS A 232 13.82 -12.14 -5.78
N HIS A 233 12.68 -11.81 -6.35
CA HIS A 233 12.12 -10.46 -6.33
C HIS A 233 10.87 -10.42 -5.45
N TYR A 234 11.05 -10.11 -4.18
CA TYR A 234 9.99 -9.98 -3.20
C TYR A 234 10.28 -8.89 -2.17
N ILE A 235 9.24 -8.40 -1.54
CA ILE A 235 9.30 -7.39 -0.48
C ILE A 235 8.54 -7.92 0.72
N ILE A 236 9.07 -7.69 1.93
CA ILE A 236 8.34 -8.00 3.16
C ILE A 236 7.82 -6.73 3.83
N GLY A 237 6.61 -6.82 4.38
CA GLY A 237 5.99 -5.78 5.18
C GLY A 237 5.59 -6.30 6.55
N TYR A 238 5.66 -5.47 7.58
CA TYR A 238 5.32 -5.83 8.95
C TYR A 238 4.82 -4.63 9.75
N THR A 239 4.02 -4.91 10.78
CA THR A 239 3.61 -3.94 11.81
C THR A 239 4.25 -4.22 13.18
N ASP A 240 5.03 -5.29 13.28
CA ASP A 240 5.76 -5.70 14.47
C ASP A 240 7.21 -6.03 14.07
N GLU A 241 8.15 -5.34 14.71
CA GLU A 241 9.58 -5.43 14.35
C GLU A 241 10.16 -6.83 14.62
N GLU A 242 9.71 -7.54 15.67
CA GLU A 242 10.20 -8.88 15.99
C GLU A 242 9.74 -9.88 14.93
N TYR A 243 8.45 -9.91 14.62
CA TYR A 243 7.91 -10.74 13.54
C TYR A 243 8.48 -10.38 12.17
N GLY A 244 8.75 -9.09 11.93
CA GLY A 244 9.42 -8.64 10.72
C GLY A 244 10.84 -9.21 10.59
N LYS A 245 11.63 -9.21 11.67
CA LYS A 245 12.98 -9.79 11.71
C LYS A 245 12.94 -11.32 11.55
N GLU A 246 11.98 -11.99 12.19
CA GLU A 246 11.79 -13.43 12.01
C GLU A 246 11.47 -13.79 10.56
N LEU A 247 10.53 -13.05 9.94
CA LEU A 247 10.16 -13.25 8.55
C LEU A 247 11.35 -13.00 7.62
N TYR A 248 12.10 -11.91 7.82
CA TYR A 248 13.30 -11.59 7.05
C TYR A 248 14.30 -12.77 7.08
N SER A 249 14.68 -13.18 8.27
CA SER A 249 15.67 -14.25 8.47
C SER A 249 15.21 -15.58 7.90
N ALA A 250 13.92 -15.91 8.05
CA ALA A 250 13.34 -17.12 7.51
C ALA A 250 13.32 -17.10 5.97
N CYS A 251 12.92 -15.97 5.36
CA CYS A 251 12.94 -15.82 3.90
C CYS A 251 14.36 -15.93 3.35
N GLU A 252 15.32 -15.21 3.91
CA GLU A 252 16.72 -15.25 3.47
C GLU A 252 17.29 -16.69 3.54
N LYS A 253 17.01 -17.39 4.63
CA LYS A 253 17.45 -18.79 4.80
C LYS A 253 16.80 -19.75 3.80
N GLU A 254 15.49 -19.63 3.59
CA GLU A 254 14.71 -20.57 2.77
C GLU A 254 14.79 -20.30 1.27
N LEU A 255 15.05 -19.05 0.87
CA LEU A 255 15.10 -18.62 -0.53
C LEU A 255 16.54 -18.41 -1.03
N GLY A 256 17.50 -18.30 -0.11
CA GLY A 256 18.91 -18.06 -0.44
C GLY A 256 19.22 -16.64 -0.89
N VAL A 257 18.23 -15.73 -0.83
CA VAL A 257 18.37 -14.31 -1.17
C VAL A 257 17.56 -13.47 -0.18
N PRO A 258 18.05 -12.27 0.23
CA PRO A 258 17.30 -11.37 1.07
C PRO A 258 16.14 -10.73 0.29
N PRO A 259 15.10 -10.20 0.96
CA PRO A 259 14.09 -9.40 0.30
C PRO A 259 14.69 -8.13 -0.31
N MET A 260 14.15 -7.66 -1.45
CA MET A 260 14.56 -6.39 -2.05
C MET A 260 14.37 -5.21 -1.09
N LEU A 261 13.34 -5.30 -0.24
CA LEU A 261 13.00 -4.30 0.75
C LEU A 261 12.26 -4.95 1.92
N ALA A 262 12.54 -4.47 3.13
CA ALA A 262 11.78 -4.79 4.34
C ALA A 262 11.23 -3.48 4.91
N ILE A 263 9.92 -3.37 5.07
CA ILE A 263 9.26 -2.12 5.46
C ILE A 263 8.36 -2.28 6.67
N GLU A 264 8.32 -1.24 7.48
CA GLU A 264 7.21 -1.02 8.41
C GLU A 264 5.99 -0.53 7.64
N LEU A 265 4.85 -1.19 7.79
CA LEU A 265 3.59 -0.78 7.19
C LEU A 265 3.13 0.56 7.79
N GLY A 266 2.60 1.44 6.97
CA GLY A 266 2.10 2.73 7.43
C GLY A 266 0.87 2.62 8.33
N SER A 267 0.55 3.73 8.97
CA SER A 267 -0.52 3.79 9.98
C SER A 267 -1.90 3.46 9.40
N ALA A 268 -2.19 3.88 8.17
CA ALA A 268 -3.47 3.60 7.50
C ALA A 268 -3.61 2.10 7.20
N VAL A 269 -2.55 1.46 6.70
CA VAL A 269 -2.52 0.01 6.45
C VAL A 269 -2.59 -0.76 7.77
N ALA A 270 -1.80 -0.36 8.77
CA ALA A 270 -1.78 -0.99 10.09
C ALA A 270 -3.13 -0.91 10.83
N THR A 271 -3.89 0.18 10.65
CA THR A 271 -5.25 0.32 11.19
C THR A 271 -6.15 -0.82 10.73
N ASN A 272 -5.98 -1.26 9.48
CA ASN A 272 -6.80 -2.31 8.87
C ASN A 272 -6.21 -3.71 9.04
N ALA A 273 -4.89 -3.85 8.97
CA ALA A 273 -4.19 -5.13 9.10
C ALA A 273 -3.98 -5.55 10.57
N GLY A 274 -3.81 -4.59 11.47
CA GLY A 274 -3.50 -4.82 12.88
C GLY A 274 -2.02 -4.66 13.20
N ASN A 275 -1.72 -4.55 14.51
CA ASN A 275 -0.38 -4.28 15.03
C ASN A 275 0.55 -5.50 15.11
N HIS A 276 0.10 -6.68 14.70
CA HIS A 276 0.88 -7.93 14.64
C HIS A 276 0.64 -8.62 13.31
N SER A 277 0.92 -7.91 12.21
CA SER A 277 0.74 -8.40 10.85
C SER A 277 2.07 -8.48 10.12
N ILE A 278 2.19 -9.48 9.25
CA ILE A 278 3.32 -9.68 8.36
C ILE A 278 2.84 -10.08 6.98
N GLY A 279 3.59 -9.72 5.96
CA GLY A 279 3.23 -10.07 4.59
C GLY A 279 4.43 -10.13 3.66
N ILE A 280 4.22 -10.76 2.52
CA ILE A 280 5.17 -10.86 1.41
C ILE A 280 4.46 -10.35 0.16
N MET A 281 4.97 -9.27 -0.43
CA MET A 281 4.61 -8.85 -1.78
C MET A 281 5.50 -9.56 -2.78
N TYR A 282 4.93 -10.05 -3.85
CA TYR A 282 5.61 -10.82 -4.88
C TYR A 282 4.96 -10.63 -6.25
N TYR A 283 5.67 -11.10 -7.27
CA TYR A 283 5.20 -11.11 -8.64
C TYR A 283 4.64 -12.48 -9.01
N THR A 284 3.47 -12.48 -9.61
CA THR A 284 2.92 -13.67 -10.29
C THR A 284 3.50 -13.79 -11.69
N GLY A 285 3.42 -15.00 -12.26
CA GLY A 285 3.66 -15.16 -13.69
C GLY A 285 2.58 -14.45 -14.53
N GLU A 286 2.93 -14.21 -15.79
CA GLU A 286 1.97 -13.75 -16.79
C GLU A 286 0.75 -14.66 -16.90
#